data_6e7a3dfd27377e9dac9663819dee791b
#
_entry.id   6e7a3dfd27377e9dac9663819dee791b
#
_cell.length_a   1.000
_cell.length_b   1.000
_cell.length_c   1.000
_cell.angle_alpha   90.00
_cell.angle_beta   90.00
_cell.angle_gamma   90.00
#
_symmetry.space_group_name_H-M   'P 1'
#
loop_
_entity.id
_entity.type
_entity.pdbx_description
1 polymer ?
#
loop_
_entity_poly.entity_id
_entity_poly.type
_entity_poly.pdbx_seq_one_letter_code
_entity_poly.pdbx_strand_id
1 'polypeptide(L)'
;MPLSAIPMWAKQLKTIVHNMYTKDVNIIHNAKLELAELRNKIEGEEDELWTGRGSAERLLCEFRISESIRRLCAYSVNFAEILLNMLMHKQLDNE
;
A
#
# COMPACT_ATOMS: atom_id res chain seq x y z
N MET A 1 -10.03 -10.90 6.61
CA MET A 1 -9.06 -10.62 7.64
C MET A 1 -7.93 -9.74 7.09
N PRO A 2 -7.52 -8.68 7.81
CA PRO A 2 -6.50 -7.76 7.27
C PRO A 2 -5.14 -8.42 6.99
N LEU A 3 -4.81 -9.51 7.70
CA LEU A 3 -3.56 -10.23 7.47
C LEU A 3 -3.45 -10.81 6.05
N SER A 4 -4.58 -11.05 5.38
CA SER A 4 -4.57 -11.55 4.00
C SER A 4 -4.04 -10.52 3.00
N ALA A 5 -4.00 -9.25 3.39
CA ALA A 5 -3.48 -8.18 2.54
C ALA A 5 -1.94 -8.15 2.50
N ILE A 6 -1.26 -8.76 3.47
CA ILE A 6 0.21 -8.73 3.56
C ILE A 6 0.89 -9.30 2.31
N PRO A 7 0.49 -10.47 1.78
CA PRO A 7 1.13 -10.99 0.56
C PRO A 7 0.99 -10.04 -0.63
N MET A 8 -0.16 -9.41 -0.81
CA MET A 8 -0.39 -8.45 -1.89
C MET A 8 0.47 -7.19 -1.70
N TRP A 9 0.50 -6.65 -0.47
CA TRP A 9 1.35 -5.51 -0.14
C TRP A 9 2.81 -5.81 -0.43
N ALA A 10 3.31 -6.97 0.04
CA ALA A 10 4.70 -7.37 -0.15
C ALA A 10 5.04 -7.53 -1.63
N LYS A 11 4.13 -8.11 -2.41
CA LYS A 11 4.30 -8.27 -3.86
C LYS A 11 4.45 -6.92 -4.56
N GLN A 12 3.59 -5.97 -4.25
CA GLN A 12 3.62 -4.67 -4.90
C GLN A 12 4.83 -3.86 -4.47
N LEU A 13 5.20 -3.91 -3.20
CA LEU A 13 6.41 -3.23 -2.72
C LEU A 13 7.66 -3.80 -3.40
N LYS A 14 7.75 -5.11 -3.51
CA LYS A 14 8.86 -5.78 -4.19
C LYS A 14 8.95 -5.36 -5.66
N THR A 15 7.80 -5.24 -6.32
CA THR A 15 7.72 -4.78 -7.71
C THR A 15 8.28 -3.36 -7.84
N ILE A 16 7.92 -2.46 -6.93
CA ILE A 16 8.41 -1.08 -6.92
C ILE A 16 9.93 -1.07 -6.74
N VAL A 17 10.43 -1.79 -5.74
CA VAL A 17 11.87 -1.82 -5.43
C VAL A 17 12.66 -2.39 -6.61
N HIS A 18 12.17 -3.47 -7.22
CA HIS A 18 12.82 -4.06 -8.38
C HIS A 18 12.90 -3.06 -9.54
N ASN A 19 11.83 -2.32 -9.78
CA ASN A 19 11.75 -1.40 -10.91
C ASN A 19 12.41 -0.04 -10.65
N MET A 20 12.93 0.20 -9.45
CA MET A 20 13.85 1.30 -9.20
C MET A 20 15.09 1.17 -10.08
N TYR A 21 15.56 -0.05 -10.25
CA TYR A 21 16.76 -0.35 -11.06
C TYR A 21 16.48 -0.34 -12.55
N THR A 22 15.31 -0.84 -12.95
CA THR A 22 14.90 -0.85 -14.36
C THR A 22 14.38 0.51 -14.81
N LYS A 23 14.02 1.39 -13.87
CA LYS A 23 13.45 2.73 -14.12
C LYS A 23 12.16 2.69 -14.94
N ASP A 24 11.38 1.62 -14.80
CA ASP A 24 10.11 1.48 -15.49
C ASP A 24 9.00 2.19 -14.73
N VAL A 25 8.73 3.43 -15.14
CA VAL A 25 7.77 4.32 -14.51
C VAL A 25 6.35 3.74 -14.52
N ASN A 26 6.00 3.08 -15.64
CA ASN A 26 4.65 2.53 -15.81
C ASN A 26 4.37 1.40 -14.83
N ILE A 27 5.34 0.51 -14.62
CA ILE A 27 5.21 -0.60 -13.68
C ILE A 27 5.11 -0.07 -12.25
N ILE A 28 5.93 0.93 -11.90
CA ILE A 28 5.90 1.56 -10.58
C ILE A 28 4.55 2.23 -10.33
N HIS A 29 4.05 2.96 -11.34
CA HIS A 29 2.76 3.63 -11.24
C HIS A 29 1.62 2.64 -11.04
N ASN A 30 1.61 1.54 -11.79
CA ASN A 30 0.59 0.51 -11.66
C ASN A 30 0.63 -0.16 -10.28
N ALA A 31 1.83 -0.44 -9.77
CA ALA A 31 1.98 -0.99 -8.42
C ALA A 31 1.47 -0.02 -7.35
N LYS A 32 1.72 1.28 -7.53
CA LYS A 32 1.20 2.33 -6.66
C LYS A 32 -0.33 2.32 -6.62
N LEU A 33 -0.96 2.20 -7.78
CA LEU A 33 -2.43 2.15 -7.87
C LEU A 33 -3.00 0.92 -7.16
N GLU A 34 -2.35 -0.22 -7.32
CA GLU A 34 -2.75 -1.46 -6.64
C GLU A 34 -2.65 -1.31 -5.11
N LEU A 35 -1.59 -0.66 -4.63
CA LEU A 35 -1.43 -0.39 -3.21
C LEU A 35 -2.50 0.58 -2.68
N ALA A 36 -2.85 1.59 -3.46
CA ALA A 36 -3.91 2.53 -3.09
C ALA A 36 -5.27 1.84 -3.02
N GLU A 37 -5.57 0.94 -3.96
CA GLU A 37 -6.79 0.14 -3.93
C GLU A 37 -6.83 -0.78 -2.70
N LEU A 38 -5.70 -1.39 -2.38
CA LEU A 38 -5.59 -2.26 -1.22
C LEU A 38 -5.84 -1.47 0.07
N ARG A 39 -5.29 -0.25 0.17
CA ARG A 39 -5.54 0.64 1.31
C ARG A 39 -7.03 0.94 1.45
N ASN A 40 -7.70 1.28 0.34
CA ASN A 40 -9.12 1.60 0.36
C ASN A 40 -9.98 0.40 0.77
N LYS A 41 -9.60 -0.78 0.31
CA LYS A 41 -10.27 -2.02 0.69
C LYS A 41 -10.15 -2.29 2.20
N ILE A 42 -8.96 -2.07 2.76
CA ILE A 42 -8.73 -2.24 4.19
C ILE A 42 -9.55 -1.23 4.99
N GLU A 43 -9.64 0.02 4.54
CA GLU A 43 -10.48 1.04 5.18
C GLU A 43 -11.95 0.61 5.21
N GLY A 44 -12.45 0.04 4.11
CA GLY A 44 -13.82 -0.48 4.05
C GLY A 44 -14.04 -1.64 5.03
N GLU A 45 -13.08 -2.53 5.16
CA GLU A 45 -13.15 -3.64 6.11
C GLU A 45 -13.09 -3.13 7.57
N GLU A 46 -12.35 -2.06 7.85
CA GLU A 46 -12.31 -1.44 9.17
C GLU A 46 -13.69 -0.93 9.59
N ASP A 47 -14.42 -0.32 8.66
CA ASP A 47 -15.78 0.16 8.93
C ASP A 47 -16.71 -0.99 9.30
N GLU A 48 -16.54 -2.16 8.67
CA GLU A 48 -17.31 -3.35 8.97
C GLU A 48 -16.99 -3.94 10.35
N LEU A 49 -15.78 -3.77 10.85
CA LEU A 49 -15.39 -4.25 12.18
C LEU A 49 -16.25 -3.63 13.28
N TRP A 50 -16.68 -2.38 13.13
CA TRP A 50 -17.51 -1.69 14.11
C TRP A 50 -18.93 -2.25 14.22
N THR A 51 -19.39 -2.95 13.18
CA THR A 51 -20.70 -3.60 13.16
C THR A 51 -20.63 -5.09 13.50
N GLY A 52 -19.41 -5.62 13.65
CA GLY A 52 -19.17 -7.02 13.91
C GLY A 52 -19.51 -7.45 15.34
N ARG A 53 -19.83 -8.74 15.49
CA ARG A 53 -20.09 -9.35 16.79
C ARG A 53 -18.81 -10.01 17.31
N GLY A 54 -18.40 -9.64 18.49
CA GLY A 54 -17.22 -10.21 19.12
C GLY A 54 -16.91 -9.49 20.42
N SER A 55 -15.91 -9.97 21.16
CA SER A 55 -15.46 -9.28 22.34
C SER A 55 -14.80 -7.95 21.96
N ALA A 56 -14.91 -6.94 22.82
CA ALA A 56 -14.30 -5.65 22.60
C ALA A 56 -12.78 -5.77 22.44
N GLU A 57 -12.18 -6.68 23.17
CA GLU A 57 -10.74 -6.94 23.13
C GLU A 57 -10.29 -7.46 21.77
N ARG A 58 -11.04 -8.41 21.21
CA ARG A 58 -10.76 -8.97 19.89
C ARG A 58 -10.94 -7.93 18.78
N LEU A 59 -12.02 -7.15 18.86
CA LEU A 59 -12.29 -6.10 17.87
C LEU A 59 -11.20 -5.04 17.90
N LEU A 60 -10.73 -4.66 19.07
CA LEU A 60 -9.64 -3.69 19.20
C LEU A 60 -8.34 -4.23 18.61
N CYS A 61 -8.04 -5.50 18.85
CA CYS A 61 -6.85 -6.14 18.31
C CYS A 61 -6.90 -6.18 16.78
N GLU A 62 -8.03 -6.61 16.20
CA GLU A 62 -8.22 -6.65 14.76
C GLU A 62 -8.13 -5.25 14.14
N PHE A 63 -8.71 -4.26 14.80
CA PHE A 63 -8.63 -2.87 14.34
C PHE A 63 -7.19 -2.36 14.30
N ARG A 64 -6.40 -2.65 15.34
CA ARG A 64 -5.00 -2.23 15.40
C ARG A 64 -4.16 -2.89 14.30
N ILE A 65 -4.40 -4.17 14.05
CA ILE A 65 -3.72 -4.89 12.97
C ILE A 65 -4.08 -4.26 11.62
N SER A 66 -5.36 -4.04 11.40
CA SER A 66 -5.86 -3.43 10.16
C SER A 66 -5.26 -2.04 9.94
N GLU A 67 -5.26 -1.21 10.98
CA GLU A 67 -4.67 0.14 10.92
C GLU A 67 -3.19 0.08 10.57
N SER A 68 -2.44 -0.84 11.17
CA SER A 68 -1.01 -0.97 10.90
C SER A 68 -0.75 -1.36 9.44
N ILE A 69 -1.52 -2.31 8.90
CA ILE A 69 -1.38 -2.73 7.50
C ILE A 69 -1.79 -1.60 6.56
N ARG A 70 -2.87 -0.88 6.88
CA ARG A 70 -3.31 0.27 6.09
C ARG A 70 -2.22 1.35 6.02
N ARG A 71 -1.54 1.60 7.14
CA ARG A 71 -0.42 2.55 7.19
C ARG A 71 0.74 2.09 6.33
N LEU A 72 1.07 0.79 6.36
CA LEU A 72 2.11 0.24 5.49
C LEU A 72 1.79 0.49 4.02
N CYS A 73 0.53 0.28 3.62
CA CYS A 73 0.11 0.57 2.25
C CYS A 73 0.23 2.05 1.92
N ALA A 74 -0.19 2.94 2.83
CA ALA A 74 -0.11 4.38 2.62
C ALA A 74 1.34 4.86 2.49
N TYR A 75 2.23 4.36 3.34
CA TYR A 75 3.66 4.70 3.25
C TYR A 75 4.28 4.17 1.96
N SER A 76 3.87 2.99 1.51
CA SER A 76 4.35 2.43 0.26
C SER A 76 3.88 3.26 -0.94
N VAL A 77 2.65 3.77 -0.92
CA VAL A 77 2.13 4.68 -1.94
C VAL A 77 2.96 5.97 -1.97
N ASN A 78 3.23 6.55 -0.80
CA ASN A 78 4.05 7.76 -0.69
C ASN A 78 5.47 7.52 -1.22
N PHE A 79 6.05 6.39 -0.88
CA PHE A 79 7.37 6.01 -1.38
C PHE A 79 7.37 5.93 -2.91
N ALA A 80 6.35 5.30 -3.48
CA ALA A 80 6.22 5.19 -4.93
C ALA A 80 6.07 6.56 -5.60
N GLU A 81 5.31 7.47 -4.99
CA GLU A 81 5.14 8.83 -5.51
C GLU A 81 6.46 9.59 -5.52
N ILE A 82 7.23 9.51 -4.43
CA ILE A 82 8.54 10.16 -4.33
C ILE A 82 9.47 9.58 -5.40
N LEU A 83 9.49 8.27 -5.54
CA LEU A 83 10.33 7.60 -6.53
C LEU A 83 9.97 8.00 -7.95
N LEU A 84 8.67 8.05 -8.27
CA LEU A 84 8.20 8.49 -9.59
C LEU A 84 8.62 9.92 -9.89
N ASN A 85 8.49 10.82 -8.91
CA ASN A 85 8.91 12.21 -9.07
C ASN A 85 10.41 12.30 -9.33
N MET A 86 11.22 11.53 -8.61
CA MET A 86 12.67 11.51 -8.82
C MET A 86 13.03 11.01 -10.21
N LEU A 87 12.39 9.94 -10.67
CA LEU A 87 12.66 9.37 -11.99
C LEU A 87 12.24 10.33 -13.11
N MET A 88 11.10 10.99 -12.95
CA MET A 88 10.63 11.98 -13.92
C MET A 88 11.55 13.18 -14.00
N HIS A 89 12.04 13.66 -12.87
CA HIS A 89 13.02 14.76 -12.84
C HIS A 89 14.33 14.40 -13.54
N LYS A 90 14.81 13.18 -13.35
CA LYS A 90 16.00 12.70 -14.03
C LYS A 90 15.82 12.66 -15.56
N GLN A 91 14.63 12.27 -16.02
CA GLN A 91 14.33 12.28 -17.45
C GLN A 91 14.36 13.71 -18.01
N LEU A 92 13.78 14.68 -17.29
CA LEU A 92 13.77 16.07 -17.71
C LEU A 92 15.17 16.69 -17.71
N ASP A 93 15.99 16.36 -16.72
CA ASP A 93 17.35 16.88 -16.62
C ASP A 93 18.28 16.33 -17.71
N ASN A 94 17.96 15.17 -18.27
CA ASN A 94 18.74 14.53 -19.33
C ASN A 94 18.31 14.95 -20.74
N GLU A 95 17.24 15.72 -20.86
CA GLU A 95 16.81 16.31 -22.12
C GLU A 95 17.53 17.65 -22.38
#